data_2847a30c021db08ece2c6a89eb81aa39
#
_entry.id   2847a30c021db08ece2c6a89eb81aa39
#
_cell.length_a   1.000
_cell.length_b   1.000
_cell.length_c   1.000
_cell.angle_alpha   90.00
_cell.angle_beta   90.00
_cell.angle_gamma   90.00
#
_symmetry.space_group_name_H-M   'P 1'
#
loop_
_entity.id
_entity.type
_entity.pdbx_description
1 polymer ?
#
loop_
_entity_poly.entity_id
_entity_poly.type
_entity_poly.pdbx_seq_one_letter_code
_entity_poly.pdbx_strand_id
1 'polypeptide(L)'
;MLRFDGLAASRAAVADMMDSLRHRGPDSDGLHVDGPAGLGHLRLKIIDLSPAAAQPMTNEDGSLWITFNGEIYNYRSLRATLMGAGHPFRSASDTEAILHLYEEVGDRVVEELDGMFAFALWDRRRERMLLARDRVGKKPLYYHKDDRRLLFGSEPKALLRHPGLAPEVDDRGVAAYFTYGYAPAPRSLYRDVEVVPPGHVVSYSVDGNEERRRYWDLRFPDAADVGRPDERSAEARVRALLTEAVKKRLVADVPLGAFLSGGVDSSIVVGLMSQLTSEPVRTFSIGFAGDPAFDETRYARMVSE
;
A
#
# COMPACT_ATOMS: atom_id res chain seq x y z
N MET A 1 -15.71 4.54 -1.38
CA MET A 1 -16.93 3.74 -1.57
C MET A 1 -17.42 3.85 -3.01
N LEU A 2 -18.18 2.88 -3.47
CA LEU A 2 -18.92 2.92 -4.74
C LEU A 2 -20.34 2.45 -4.48
N ARG A 3 -21.36 3.09 -5.08
CA ARG A 3 -22.77 2.69 -4.97
C ARG A 3 -23.23 1.98 -6.25
N PHE A 4 -24.03 0.93 -6.08
CA PHE A 4 -24.58 0.11 -7.16
C PHE A 4 -26.09 0.38 -7.40
N ASP A 5 -26.72 1.16 -6.50
CA ASP A 5 -28.16 1.45 -6.52
C ASP A 5 -28.52 2.75 -7.25
N GLY A 6 -27.60 3.32 -8.02
CA GLY A 6 -27.81 4.55 -8.80
C GLY A 6 -27.81 5.84 -7.97
N LEU A 7 -27.63 5.76 -6.66
CA LEU A 7 -27.57 6.95 -5.80
C LEU A 7 -26.13 7.49 -5.71
N ALA A 8 -26.00 8.77 -5.42
CA ALA A 8 -24.71 9.38 -5.17
C ALA A 8 -24.09 8.85 -3.86
N ALA A 9 -22.74 8.79 -3.84
CA ALA A 9 -21.99 8.49 -2.63
C ALA A 9 -22.23 9.57 -1.56
N SER A 10 -22.41 9.15 -0.31
CA SER A 10 -22.58 10.07 0.80
C SER A 10 -21.26 10.69 1.24
N ARG A 11 -21.10 12.00 1.05
CA ARG A 11 -19.94 12.75 1.56
C ARG A 11 -19.79 12.58 3.07
N ALA A 12 -20.88 12.60 3.83
CA ALA A 12 -20.84 12.44 5.28
C ALA A 12 -20.32 11.04 5.66
N ALA A 13 -20.82 9.98 5.00
CA ALA A 13 -20.36 8.63 5.29
C ALA A 13 -18.87 8.45 4.98
N VAL A 14 -18.36 9.03 3.88
CA VAL A 14 -16.92 9.00 3.58
C VAL A 14 -16.13 9.76 4.64
N ALA A 15 -16.60 10.92 5.09
CA ALA A 15 -15.96 11.70 6.15
C ALA A 15 -15.90 10.94 7.48
N ASP A 16 -16.98 10.28 7.88
CA ASP A 16 -17.02 9.45 9.10
C ASP A 16 -16.05 8.27 9.03
N MET A 17 -15.94 7.64 7.86
CA MET A 17 -14.94 6.59 7.60
C MET A 17 -13.51 7.13 7.74
N MET A 18 -13.24 8.31 7.17
CA MET A 18 -11.92 8.97 7.26
C MET A 18 -11.56 9.32 8.70
N ASP A 19 -12.50 9.86 9.48
CA ASP A 19 -12.22 10.27 10.86
C ASP A 19 -11.66 9.15 11.73
N SER A 20 -12.07 7.91 11.49
CA SER A 20 -11.54 6.74 12.20
C SER A 20 -10.06 6.45 11.89
N LEU A 21 -9.53 7.01 10.81
CA LEU A 21 -8.18 6.77 10.31
C LEU A 21 -7.20 7.94 10.51
N ARG A 22 -7.56 9.01 11.25
CA ARG A 22 -6.73 10.22 11.42
C ARG A 22 -5.30 9.95 11.90
N HIS A 23 -5.12 8.90 12.72
CA HIS A 23 -3.80 8.47 13.20
C HIS A 23 -2.85 8.03 12.06
N ARG A 24 -3.36 7.70 10.87
CA ARG A 24 -2.57 7.24 9.72
C ARG A 24 -2.01 8.38 8.86
N GLY A 25 -2.66 9.52 8.89
CA GLY A 25 -2.27 10.65 8.04
C GLY A 25 -2.63 11.98 8.69
N PRO A 26 -1.77 12.50 9.56
CA PRO A 26 -2.05 13.71 10.34
C PRO A 26 -1.79 15.01 9.56
N ASP A 27 -1.11 14.97 8.40
CA ASP A 27 -0.57 16.17 7.78
C ASP A 27 -1.56 16.90 6.87
N SER A 28 -2.46 16.16 6.24
CA SER A 28 -3.56 16.74 5.45
C SER A 28 -4.62 15.69 5.15
N ASP A 29 -5.78 16.16 4.74
CA ASP A 29 -6.91 15.33 4.33
C ASP A 29 -7.51 15.81 3.00
N GLY A 30 -8.25 14.94 2.35
CA GLY A 30 -9.01 15.27 1.14
C GLY A 30 -10.16 14.28 0.93
N LEU A 31 -11.25 14.80 0.37
CA LEU A 31 -12.45 14.04 0.09
C LEU A 31 -13.05 14.48 -1.26
N HIS A 32 -13.27 13.51 -2.13
CA HIS A 32 -13.91 13.69 -3.42
C HIS A 32 -15.15 12.80 -3.57
N VAL A 33 -16.21 13.34 -4.13
CA VAL A 33 -17.43 12.60 -4.47
C VAL A 33 -17.78 12.93 -5.93
N ASP A 34 -17.93 11.89 -6.74
CA ASP A 34 -18.32 11.97 -8.15
C ASP A 34 -19.42 10.92 -8.40
N GLY A 35 -20.65 11.38 -8.48
CA GLY A 35 -21.82 10.49 -8.62
C GLY A 35 -21.83 9.36 -7.59
N PRO A 36 -21.76 8.09 -8.03
CA PRO A 36 -21.81 6.93 -7.14
C PRO A 36 -20.48 6.69 -6.40
N ALA A 37 -19.38 7.32 -6.80
CA ALA A 37 -18.06 7.13 -6.23
C ALA A 37 -17.72 8.15 -5.15
N GLY A 38 -17.14 7.71 -4.04
CA GLY A 38 -16.62 8.55 -2.97
C GLY A 38 -15.24 8.07 -2.53
N LEU A 39 -14.25 8.95 -2.59
CA LEU A 39 -12.87 8.72 -2.22
C LEU A 39 -12.49 9.65 -1.06
N GLY A 40 -11.83 9.08 -0.05
CA GLY A 40 -11.28 9.83 1.07
C GLY A 40 -9.82 9.49 1.29
N HIS A 41 -9.01 10.45 1.71
CA HIS A 41 -7.60 10.27 1.98
C HIS A 41 -7.16 11.06 3.21
N LEU A 42 -6.32 10.42 4.03
CA LEU A 42 -5.60 11.05 5.12
C LEU A 42 -4.11 10.87 4.84
N ARG A 43 -3.39 11.96 4.70
CA ARG A 43 -2.03 11.98 4.18
C ARG A 43 -0.99 12.08 5.27
N LEU A 44 0.00 11.20 5.23
CA LEU A 44 1.33 11.37 5.80
C LEU A 44 2.27 11.72 4.64
N LYS A 45 2.87 12.91 4.69
CA LYS A 45 3.69 13.44 3.60
C LYS A 45 5.09 12.85 3.64
N ILE A 46 5.47 12.07 2.65
CA ILE A 46 6.79 11.45 2.50
C ILE A 46 7.46 11.87 1.20
N ILE A 47 6.74 11.78 0.06
CA ILE A 47 7.20 12.19 -1.26
C ILE A 47 6.35 13.36 -1.72
N ASP A 48 6.97 14.41 -2.25
CA ASP A 48 6.36 15.68 -2.65
C ASP A 48 5.52 16.31 -1.53
N LEU A 49 6.13 17.11 -0.69
CA LEU A 49 5.46 17.74 0.47
C LEU A 49 4.49 18.86 0.08
N SER A 50 4.44 19.22 -1.20
CA SER A 50 3.62 20.32 -1.71
C SER A 50 2.12 19.97 -1.75
N PRO A 51 1.25 21.00 -1.86
CA PRO A 51 -0.18 20.79 -2.10
C PRO A 51 -0.51 20.12 -3.44
N ALA A 52 0.40 20.17 -4.43
CA ALA A 52 0.18 19.52 -5.73
C ALA A 52 0.04 18.00 -5.63
N ALA A 53 0.64 17.40 -4.60
CA ALA A 53 0.52 15.96 -4.31
C ALA A 53 -0.64 15.63 -3.34
N ALA A 54 -1.62 16.51 -3.18
CA ALA A 54 -2.81 16.22 -2.39
C ALA A 54 -3.63 15.08 -2.99
N GLN A 55 -4.27 14.31 -2.12
CA GLN A 55 -5.15 13.20 -2.52
C GLN A 55 -6.54 13.36 -1.88
N PRO A 56 -7.61 12.84 -2.51
CA PRO A 56 -7.64 12.13 -3.79
C PRO A 56 -7.11 12.98 -4.94
N MET A 57 -6.26 12.37 -5.79
CA MET A 57 -5.61 13.02 -6.92
C MET A 57 -6.33 12.69 -8.22
N THR A 58 -6.31 13.62 -9.17
CA THR A 58 -6.95 13.44 -10.47
C THR A 58 -5.97 13.71 -11.62
N ASN A 59 -6.24 13.11 -12.79
CA ASN A 59 -5.62 13.47 -14.05
C ASN A 59 -6.12 14.83 -14.57
N GLU A 60 -5.68 15.27 -15.75
CA GLU A 60 -5.90 16.63 -16.28
C GLU A 60 -7.37 16.95 -16.53
N ASP A 61 -8.13 15.98 -17.02
CA ASP A 61 -9.53 16.15 -17.42
C ASP A 61 -10.54 15.74 -16.35
N GLY A 62 -10.06 15.26 -15.19
CA GLY A 62 -10.90 14.84 -14.07
C GLY A 62 -11.65 13.54 -14.30
N SER A 63 -11.24 12.73 -15.27
CA SER A 63 -11.87 11.44 -15.57
C SER A 63 -11.38 10.31 -14.69
N LEU A 64 -10.18 10.43 -14.11
CA LEU A 64 -9.58 9.47 -13.20
C LEU A 64 -9.35 10.11 -11.83
N TRP A 65 -9.67 9.37 -10.78
CA TRP A 65 -9.41 9.79 -9.41
C TRP A 65 -8.80 8.64 -8.61
N ILE A 66 -7.73 8.91 -7.86
CA ILE A 66 -7.04 7.91 -7.06
C ILE A 66 -6.90 8.33 -5.60
N THR A 67 -7.05 7.36 -4.69
CA THR A 67 -6.54 7.41 -3.32
C THR A 67 -5.54 6.27 -3.15
N PHE A 68 -4.34 6.60 -2.70
CA PHE A 68 -3.18 5.72 -2.70
C PHE A 68 -2.46 5.77 -1.36
N ASN A 69 -2.21 4.60 -0.78
CA ASN A 69 -1.39 4.40 0.40
C ASN A 69 -0.19 3.55 0.02
N GLY A 70 0.98 4.15 -0.07
CA GLY A 70 2.18 3.40 -0.48
C GLY A 70 3.35 4.27 -0.89
N GLU A 71 4.29 3.63 -1.56
CA GLU A 71 5.43 4.21 -2.25
C GLU A 71 5.76 3.40 -3.48
N ILE A 72 5.90 4.05 -4.63
CA ILE A 72 6.31 3.45 -5.90
C ILE A 72 7.78 3.76 -6.14
N TYR A 73 8.64 2.79 -5.93
CA TYR A 73 10.10 2.99 -5.96
C TYR A 73 10.64 3.32 -7.35
N ASN A 74 10.00 2.82 -8.41
CA ASN A 74 10.39 3.10 -9.79
C ASN A 74 9.67 4.32 -10.41
N TYR A 75 8.97 5.15 -9.62
CA TYR A 75 8.16 6.25 -10.14
C TYR A 75 8.94 7.26 -10.97
N ARG A 76 10.24 7.50 -10.63
CA ARG A 76 11.08 8.45 -11.38
C ARG A 76 11.33 8.00 -12.82
N SER A 77 11.56 6.71 -13.04
CA SER A 77 11.72 6.16 -14.39
C SER A 77 10.39 6.11 -15.14
N LEU A 78 9.30 5.71 -14.47
CA LEU A 78 7.95 5.77 -15.03
C LEU A 78 7.60 7.20 -15.46
N ARG A 79 7.81 8.19 -14.59
CA ARG A 79 7.60 9.60 -14.90
C ARG A 79 8.36 10.05 -16.14
N ALA A 80 9.65 9.70 -16.26
CA ALA A 80 10.45 10.07 -17.43
C ALA A 80 9.88 9.48 -18.73
N THR A 81 9.46 8.22 -18.70
CA THR A 81 8.81 7.55 -19.84
C THR A 81 7.49 8.19 -20.19
N LEU A 82 6.63 8.44 -19.21
CA LEU A 82 5.30 9.05 -19.41
C LEU A 82 5.38 10.49 -19.89
N MET A 83 6.33 11.30 -19.39
CA MET A 83 6.61 12.63 -19.93
C MET A 83 7.07 12.58 -21.39
N GLY A 84 7.89 11.59 -21.74
CA GLY A 84 8.29 11.33 -23.13
C GLY A 84 7.13 10.93 -24.04
N ALA A 85 6.08 10.31 -23.48
CA ALA A 85 4.84 9.97 -24.17
C ALA A 85 3.84 11.16 -24.26
N GLY A 86 4.16 12.29 -23.60
CA GLY A 86 3.35 13.52 -23.70
C GLY A 86 2.47 13.80 -22.48
N HIS A 87 2.54 12.99 -21.41
CA HIS A 87 1.79 13.25 -20.19
C HIS A 87 2.38 14.43 -19.41
N PRO A 88 1.60 15.48 -19.09
CA PRO A 88 2.04 16.58 -18.27
C PRO A 88 1.93 16.21 -16.78
N PHE A 89 2.99 16.46 -16.03
CA PHE A 89 3.01 16.25 -14.58
C PHE A 89 2.89 17.59 -13.85
N ARG A 90 2.03 17.67 -12.85
CA ARG A 90 1.79 18.84 -11.99
C ARG A 90 2.49 18.73 -10.64
N SER A 91 2.84 17.50 -10.24
CA SER A 91 3.50 17.19 -8.96
C SER A 91 4.80 16.42 -9.18
N ALA A 92 5.57 16.23 -8.12
CA ALA A 92 6.68 15.29 -8.09
C ALA A 92 6.31 13.96 -7.40
N SER A 93 5.01 13.73 -7.18
CA SER A 93 4.50 12.56 -6.48
C SER A 93 4.55 11.29 -7.32
N ASP A 94 4.78 10.18 -6.67
CA ASP A 94 4.65 8.84 -7.23
C ASP A 94 3.18 8.49 -7.54
N THR A 95 2.22 9.08 -6.83
CA THR A 95 0.78 8.92 -7.07
C THR A 95 0.37 9.35 -8.49
N GLU A 96 0.90 10.48 -8.98
CA GLU A 96 0.59 10.98 -10.32
C GLU A 96 1.09 10.03 -11.41
N ALA A 97 2.25 9.38 -11.18
CA ALA A 97 2.76 8.39 -12.11
C ALA A 97 1.82 7.17 -12.25
N ILE A 98 1.08 6.79 -11.21
CA ILE A 98 0.07 5.72 -11.30
C ILE A 98 -1.09 6.14 -12.20
N LEU A 99 -1.57 7.39 -12.09
CA LEU A 99 -2.67 7.89 -12.92
C LEU A 99 -2.33 7.87 -14.41
N HIS A 100 -1.20 8.46 -14.79
CA HIS A 100 -0.77 8.49 -16.19
C HIS A 100 -0.42 7.11 -16.73
N LEU A 101 0.16 6.23 -15.89
CA LEU A 101 0.40 4.85 -16.30
C LEU A 101 -0.91 4.09 -16.54
N TYR A 102 -1.94 4.33 -15.70
CA TYR A 102 -3.27 3.74 -15.92
C TYR A 102 -3.91 4.22 -17.24
N GLU A 103 -3.69 5.46 -17.65
CA GLU A 103 -4.15 5.98 -18.96
C GLU A 103 -3.54 5.16 -20.11
N GLU A 104 -2.28 4.79 -20.02
CA GLU A 104 -1.57 4.02 -21.04
C GLU A 104 -1.95 2.53 -21.07
N VAL A 105 -1.98 1.88 -19.91
CA VAL A 105 -2.05 0.41 -19.86
C VAL A 105 -3.29 -0.14 -19.13
N GLY A 106 -4.15 0.74 -18.60
CA GLY A 106 -5.36 0.34 -17.87
C GLY A 106 -5.02 -0.50 -16.63
N ASP A 107 -5.79 -1.56 -16.40
CA ASP A 107 -5.65 -2.43 -15.22
C ASP A 107 -4.30 -3.17 -15.13
N ARG A 108 -3.50 -3.16 -16.20
CA ARG A 108 -2.15 -3.69 -16.17
C ARG A 108 -1.16 -2.75 -15.47
N VAL A 109 -1.60 -1.57 -15.05
CA VAL A 109 -0.79 -0.62 -14.29
C VAL A 109 0.00 -1.29 -13.15
N VAL A 110 -0.60 -2.23 -12.43
CA VAL A 110 0.01 -2.93 -11.29
C VAL A 110 1.19 -3.83 -11.66
N GLU A 111 1.30 -4.25 -12.91
CA GLU A 111 2.39 -5.10 -13.41
C GLU A 111 3.69 -4.31 -13.56
N GLU A 112 3.57 -3.02 -13.88
CA GLU A 112 4.68 -2.09 -14.09
C GLU A 112 5.17 -1.40 -12.80
N LEU A 113 4.39 -1.50 -11.70
CA LEU A 113 4.73 -0.88 -10.44
C LEU A 113 5.74 -1.73 -9.65
N ASP A 114 6.84 -1.11 -9.23
CA ASP A 114 7.76 -1.64 -8.23
C ASP A 114 7.60 -0.81 -6.94
N GLY A 115 6.92 -1.38 -5.94
CA GLY A 115 6.58 -0.63 -4.75
C GLY A 115 5.82 -1.43 -3.70
N MET A 116 5.43 -0.73 -2.65
CA MET A 116 4.48 -1.18 -1.64
C MET A 116 3.24 -0.31 -1.75
N PHE A 117 2.08 -0.89 -2.00
CA PHE A 117 0.89 -0.10 -2.27
C PHE A 117 -0.44 -0.78 -1.98
N ALA A 118 -1.40 0.05 -1.65
CA ALA A 118 -2.82 -0.21 -1.77
C ALA A 118 -3.49 1.05 -2.33
N PHE A 119 -4.29 0.91 -3.35
CA PHE A 119 -5.01 2.06 -3.91
C PHE A 119 -6.42 1.71 -4.37
N ALA A 120 -7.26 2.74 -4.43
CA ALA A 120 -8.53 2.72 -5.13
C ALA A 120 -8.50 3.80 -6.21
N LEU A 121 -8.80 3.41 -7.44
CA LEU A 121 -8.85 4.28 -8.60
C LEU A 121 -10.27 4.25 -9.19
N TRP A 122 -10.91 5.42 -9.26
CA TRP A 122 -12.18 5.62 -9.92
C TRP A 122 -11.95 6.05 -11.37
N ASP A 123 -12.43 5.25 -12.31
CA ASP A 123 -12.49 5.58 -13.73
C ASP A 123 -13.92 5.97 -14.09
N ARG A 124 -14.15 7.29 -14.21
CA ARG A 124 -15.47 7.86 -14.52
C ARG A 124 -15.96 7.48 -15.91
N ARG A 125 -15.03 7.32 -16.88
CA ARG A 125 -15.41 6.99 -18.26
C ARG A 125 -15.89 5.56 -18.40
N ARG A 126 -15.29 4.65 -17.60
CA ARG A 126 -15.67 3.23 -17.56
C ARG A 126 -16.67 2.94 -16.45
N GLU A 127 -17.02 3.94 -15.64
CA GLU A 127 -17.94 3.84 -14.50
C GLU A 127 -17.54 2.68 -13.56
N ARG A 128 -16.24 2.60 -13.21
CA ARG A 128 -15.74 1.52 -12.37
C ARG A 128 -14.68 1.96 -11.37
N MET A 129 -14.63 1.23 -10.26
CA MET A 129 -13.62 1.36 -9.21
C MET A 129 -12.64 0.19 -9.27
N LEU A 130 -11.36 0.47 -9.39
CA LEU A 130 -10.28 -0.51 -9.30
C LEU A 130 -9.66 -0.46 -7.91
N LEU A 131 -9.63 -1.60 -7.21
CA LEU A 131 -8.89 -1.81 -5.97
C LEU A 131 -7.65 -2.63 -6.27
N ALA A 132 -6.49 -2.18 -5.86
CA ALA A 132 -5.23 -2.89 -6.11
C ALA A 132 -4.37 -2.97 -4.83
N ARG A 133 -3.69 -4.10 -4.65
CA ARG A 133 -2.79 -4.34 -3.53
C ARG A 133 -1.46 -4.90 -4.00
N ASP A 134 -0.36 -4.46 -3.39
CA ASP A 134 1.00 -4.85 -3.78
C ASP A 134 1.27 -6.36 -3.71
N ARG A 135 2.36 -6.78 -4.34
CA ARG A 135 2.75 -8.20 -4.56
C ARG A 135 2.73 -9.04 -3.30
N VAL A 136 3.19 -8.52 -2.17
CA VAL A 136 3.29 -9.26 -0.90
C VAL A 136 2.31 -8.74 0.17
N GLY A 137 1.43 -7.78 -0.19
CA GLY A 137 0.39 -7.24 0.68
C GLY A 137 0.93 -6.38 1.83
N LYS A 138 2.02 -5.63 1.61
CA LYS A 138 2.60 -4.75 2.63
C LYS A 138 1.63 -3.67 3.09
N LYS A 139 0.88 -3.09 2.17
CA LYS A 139 -0.15 -2.11 2.52
C LYS A 139 -1.50 -2.81 2.67
N PRO A 140 -2.27 -2.49 3.71
CA PRO A 140 -3.57 -3.10 3.95
C PRO A 140 -4.64 -2.49 3.04
N LEU A 141 -5.57 -3.34 2.59
CA LEU A 141 -6.77 -2.91 1.86
C LEU A 141 -7.93 -3.84 2.19
N TYR A 142 -8.85 -3.36 3.00
CA TYR A 142 -10.07 -4.05 3.39
C TYR A 142 -11.23 -3.56 2.54
N TYR A 143 -12.18 -4.43 2.27
CA TYR A 143 -13.41 -4.06 1.58
C TYR A 143 -14.61 -4.88 2.08
N HIS A 144 -15.78 -4.33 1.87
CA HIS A 144 -17.09 -4.96 2.05
C HIS A 144 -17.91 -4.70 0.81
N LYS A 145 -18.60 -5.73 0.30
CA LYS A 145 -19.53 -5.62 -0.81
C LYS A 145 -20.86 -6.21 -0.43
N ASP A 146 -21.93 -5.45 -0.66
CA ASP A 146 -23.31 -5.91 -0.66
C ASP A 146 -23.98 -5.59 -2.01
N ASP A 147 -25.30 -5.86 -2.14
CA ASP A 147 -26.05 -5.58 -3.38
C ASP A 147 -26.18 -4.08 -3.70
N ARG A 148 -25.86 -3.20 -2.79
CA ARG A 148 -26.05 -1.74 -2.91
C ARG A 148 -24.76 -0.97 -3.03
N ARG A 149 -23.64 -1.54 -2.54
CA ARG A 149 -22.40 -0.77 -2.43
C ARG A 149 -21.15 -1.62 -2.26
N LEU A 150 -20.04 -0.98 -2.57
CA LEU A 150 -18.69 -1.36 -2.16
C LEU A 150 -18.18 -0.32 -1.15
N LEU A 151 -17.71 -0.77 0.00
CA LEU A 151 -16.92 0.01 0.95
C LEU A 151 -15.48 -0.48 0.93
N PHE A 152 -14.50 0.40 1.08
CA PHE A 152 -13.10 0.02 1.19
C PHE A 152 -12.34 0.97 2.10
N GLY A 153 -11.21 0.50 2.65
CA GLY A 153 -10.37 1.29 3.53
C GLY A 153 -9.12 0.56 3.98
N SER A 154 -8.19 1.31 4.54
CA SER A 154 -6.93 0.75 5.04
C SER A 154 -7.09 -0.08 6.32
N GLU A 155 -8.16 0.12 7.09
CA GLU A 155 -8.44 -0.63 8.32
C GLU A 155 -9.92 -0.98 8.43
N PRO A 156 -10.29 -2.14 9.01
CA PRO A 156 -11.70 -2.55 9.13
C PRO A 156 -12.58 -1.51 9.82
N LYS A 157 -12.05 -0.84 10.85
CA LYS A 157 -12.81 0.15 11.61
C LYS A 157 -13.34 1.30 10.76
N ALA A 158 -12.70 1.62 9.63
CA ALA A 158 -13.23 2.61 8.70
C ALA A 158 -14.54 2.14 8.05
N LEU A 159 -14.60 0.87 7.64
CA LEU A 159 -15.79 0.29 7.06
C LEU A 159 -16.93 0.22 8.09
N LEU A 160 -16.59 -0.12 9.35
CA LEU A 160 -17.54 -0.24 10.46
C LEU A 160 -18.16 1.11 10.89
N ARG A 161 -17.61 2.25 10.45
CA ARG A 161 -18.22 3.57 10.64
C ARG A 161 -19.38 3.83 9.68
N HIS A 162 -19.47 3.07 8.59
CA HIS A 162 -20.54 3.26 7.63
C HIS A 162 -21.88 2.77 8.24
N PRO A 163 -22.95 3.61 8.31
CA PRO A 163 -24.18 3.28 9.03
C PRO A 163 -24.95 2.09 8.43
N GLY A 164 -24.61 1.66 7.24
CA GLY A 164 -25.22 0.50 6.59
C GLY A 164 -24.45 -0.81 6.77
N LEU A 165 -23.40 -0.86 7.58
CA LEU A 165 -22.65 -2.07 7.89
C LEU A 165 -22.76 -2.38 9.38
N ALA A 166 -23.44 -3.48 9.72
CA ALA A 166 -23.49 -4.01 11.08
C ALA A 166 -22.31 -4.99 11.26
N PRO A 167 -21.36 -4.70 12.17
CA PRO A 167 -20.20 -5.57 12.37
C PRO A 167 -20.62 -6.87 13.07
N GLU A 168 -20.32 -8.01 12.45
CA GLU A 168 -20.39 -9.32 13.07
C GLU A 168 -19.01 -9.95 13.08
N VAL A 169 -18.65 -10.58 14.21
CA VAL A 169 -17.37 -11.30 14.33
C VAL A 169 -17.44 -12.59 13.51
N ASP A 170 -16.39 -12.87 12.75
CA ASP A 170 -16.21 -14.15 12.04
C ASP A 170 -15.42 -15.12 12.91
N ASP A 171 -16.09 -16.15 13.45
CA ASP A 171 -15.45 -17.18 14.29
C ASP A 171 -14.27 -17.87 13.60
N ARG A 172 -14.34 -18.02 12.26
CA ARG A 172 -13.23 -18.60 11.48
C ARG A 172 -12.05 -17.63 11.39
N GLY A 173 -12.33 -16.33 11.27
CA GLY A 173 -11.31 -15.29 11.32
C GLY A 173 -10.61 -15.25 12.68
N VAL A 174 -11.38 -15.37 13.77
CA VAL A 174 -10.87 -15.46 15.16
C VAL A 174 -10.03 -16.72 15.35
N ALA A 175 -10.52 -17.89 14.91
CA ALA A 175 -9.77 -19.14 15.01
C ALA A 175 -8.44 -19.06 14.24
N ALA A 176 -8.45 -18.47 13.04
CA ALA A 176 -7.24 -18.26 12.25
C ALA A 176 -6.26 -17.30 12.97
N TYR A 177 -6.77 -16.23 13.59
CA TYR A 177 -5.94 -15.32 14.38
C TYR A 177 -5.21 -16.04 15.53
N PHE A 178 -5.89 -16.86 16.29
CA PHE A 178 -5.25 -17.65 17.38
C PHE A 178 -4.29 -18.72 16.87
N THR A 179 -4.45 -19.18 15.61
CA THR A 179 -3.56 -20.17 15.00
C THR A 179 -2.29 -19.54 14.42
N TYR A 180 -2.43 -18.41 13.72
CA TYR A 180 -1.37 -17.80 12.89
C TYR A 180 -0.88 -16.46 13.41
N GLY A 181 -1.53 -15.85 14.41
CA GLY A 181 -1.27 -14.48 14.86
C GLY A 181 -1.91 -13.40 13.99
N TYR A 182 -2.60 -13.77 12.91
CA TYR A 182 -3.34 -12.88 12.02
C TYR A 182 -4.45 -13.65 11.27
N ALA A 183 -5.39 -12.93 10.67
CA ALA A 183 -6.39 -13.53 9.79
C ALA A 183 -5.86 -13.53 8.34
N PRO A 184 -5.56 -14.70 7.74
CA PRO A 184 -5.07 -14.77 6.37
C PRO A 184 -6.11 -14.28 5.35
N ALA A 185 -5.65 -13.51 4.35
CA ALA A 185 -6.51 -13.05 3.26
C ALA A 185 -7.16 -14.26 2.53
N PRO A 186 -8.40 -14.12 2.03
CA PRO A 186 -9.21 -12.90 2.01
C PRO A 186 -9.97 -12.59 3.30
N ARG A 187 -9.88 -13.42 4.35
CA ARG A 187 -10.64 -13.25 5.59
C ARG A 187 -10.15 -12.06 6.41
N SER A 188 -11.06 -11.52 7.21
CA SER A 188 -10.75 -10.63 8.32
C SER A 188 -11.32 -11.20 9.63
N LEU A 189 -11.32 -10.42 10.69
CA LEU A 189 -11.98 -10.77 11.96
C LEU A 189 -13.50 -10.50 11.91
N TYR A 190 -13.99 -9.89 10.85
CA TYR A 190 -15.40 -9.53 10.70
C TYR A 190 -16.00 -10.26 9.49
N ARG A 191 -17.25 -10.75 9.70
CA ARG A 191 -18.05 -11.32 8.63
C ARG A 191 -18.30 -10.26 7.56
N ASP A 192 -18.30 -10.65 6.29
CA ASP A 192 -18.55 -9.76 5.15
C ASP A 192 -17.54 -8.59 4.99
N VAL A 193 -16.45 -8.58 5.78
CA VAL A 193 -15.30 -7.70 5.54
C VAL A 193 -14.13 -8.55 5.09
N GLU A 194 -13.73 -8.37 3.86
CA GLU A 194 -12.60 -9.09 3.27
C GLU A 194 -11.37 -8.20 3.14
N VAL A 195 -10.24 -8.85 2.90
CA VAL A 195 -8.95 -8.22 2.56
C VAL A 195 -8.65 -8.51 1.11
N VAL A 196 -8.31 -7.49 0.31
CA VAL A 196 -7.78 -7.73 -1.03
C VAL A 196 -6.51 -8.57 -0.90
N PRO A 197 -6.43 -9.78 -1.52
CA PRO A 197 -5.26 -10.62 -1.37
C PRO A 197 -3.99 -9.98 -1.95
N PRO A 198 -2.79 -10.33 -1.46
CA PRO A 198 -1.53 -9.90 -2.06
C PRO A 198 -1.46 -10.21 -3.55
N GLY A 199 -0.90 -9.30 -4.35
CA GLY A 199 -0.74 -9.51 -5.78
C GLY A 199 -2.05 -9.55 -6.59
N HIS A 200 -3.13 -8.93 -6.07
CA HIS A 200 -4.44 -8.90 -6.73
C HIS A 200 -4.91 -7.50 -7.05
N VAL A 201 -5.69 -7.46 -8.11
CA VAL A 201 -6.59 -6.35 -8.45
C VAL A 201 -8.03 -6.86 -8.46
N VAL A 202 -8.94 -6.02 -8.01
CA VAL A 202 -10.38 -6.27 -8.06
C VAL A 202 -11.05 -5.01 -8.59
N SER A 203 -11.86 -5.13 -9.62
CA SER A 203 -12.63 -4.00 -10.13
C SER A 203 -14.13 -4.24 -9.98
N TYR A 204 -14.84 -3.16 -9.75
CA TYR A 204 -16.29 -3.13 -9.59
C TYR A 204 -16.87 -2.05 -10.48
N SER A 205 -17.82 -2.40 -11.34
CA SER A 205 -18.61 -1.43 -12.09
C SER A 205 -19.82 -0.93 -11.28
N VAL A 206 -20.44 0.16 -11.72
CA VAL A 206 -21.61 0.75 -11.04
C VAL A 206 -22.84 -0.16 -11.00
N ASP A 207 -22.92 -1.17 -11.84
CA ASP A 207 -23.92 -2.22 -11.82
C ASP A 207 -23.59 -3.39 -10.87
N GLY A 208 -22.49 -3.30 -10.12
CA GLY A 208 -22.07 -4.28 -9.13
C GLY A 208 -21.31 -5.49 -9.69
N ASN A 209 -21.01 -5.53 -11.01
CA ASN A 209 -20.20 -6.58 -11.58
C ASN A 209 -18.76 -6.50 -11.03
N GLU A 210 -18.22 -7.67 -10.70
CA GLU A 210 -16.88 -7.84 -10.15
C GLU A 210 -15.99 -8.58 -11.14
N GLU A 211 -14.78 -8.04 -11.34
CA GLU A 211 -13.68 -8.73 -11.99
C GLU A 211 -12.51 -8.82 -11.04
N ARG A 212 -11.97 -10.02 -10.81
CA ARG A 212 -10.82 -10.26 -9.92
C ARG A 212 -9.71 -10.93 -10.70
N ARG A 213 -8.48 -10.38 -10.57
CA ARG A 213 -7.31 -10.93 -11.24
C ARG A 213 -6.11 -10.93 -10.29
N ARG A 214 -5.42 -12.07 -10.21
CA ARG A 214 -4.10 -12.15 -9.61
C ARG A 214 -3.07 -11.76 -10.66
N TYR A 215 -2.34 -10.67 -10.44
CA TYR A 215 -1.32 -10.18 -11.35
C TYR A 215 0.08 -10.65 -10.99
N TRP A 216 0.28 -11.11 -9.74
CA TRP A 216 1.57 -11.62 -9.27
C TRP A 216 1.39 -12.77 -8.31
N ASP A 217 2.33 -13.73 -8.36
CA ASP A 217 2.44 -14.85 -7.42
C ASP A 217 3.90 -15.21 -7.22
N LEU A 218 4.23 -15.73 -6.03
CA LEU A 218 5.54 -16.27 -5.75
C LEU A 218 5.66 -17.66 -6.38
N ARG A 219 6.58 -17.78 -7.33
CA ARG A 219 6.88 -19.05 -8.00
C ARG A 219 8.13 -19.65 -7.39
N PHE A 220 8.01 -20.88 -6.92
CA PHE A 220 9.16 -21.69 -6.53
C PHE A 220 9.57 -22.54 -7.75
N PRO A 221 10.89 -22.61 -8.06
CA PRO A 221 11.36 -23.51 -9.09
C PRO A 221 11.13 -24.96 -8.69
N ASP A 222 10.90 -25.84 -9.67
CA ASP A 222 10.86 -27.26 -9.41
C ASP A 222 12.19 -27.77 -8.87
N ALA A 223 12.15 -28.79 -8.00
CA ALA A 223 13.36 -29.32 -7.38
C ALA A 223 14.41 -29.83 -8.41
N ALA A 224 13.95 -30.23 -9.59
CA ALA A 224 14.81 -30.64 -10.71
C ALA A 224 15.56 -29.46 -11.36
N ASP A 225 14.99 -28.25 -11.29
CA ASP A 225 15.54 -27.03 -11.89
C ASP A 225 16.44 -26.24 -10.93
N VAL A 226 16.47 -26.64 -9.65
CA VAL A 226 17.32 -26.03 -8.64
C VAL A 226 18.75 -26.61 -8.76
N GLY A 227 19.60 -25.97 -9.57
CA GLY A 227 21.02 -26.20 -9.48
C GLY A 227 21.52 -25.88 -8.05
N ARG A 228 22.60 -26.54 -7.61
CA ARG A 228 23.26 -26.14 -6.36
C ARG A 228 24.17 -24.94 -6.67
N PRO A 229 23.76 -23.69 -6.36
CA PRO A 229 24.65 -22.56 -6.57
C PRO A 229 25.85 -22.70 -5.65
N ASP A 230 27.04 -22.31 -6.14
CA ASP A 230 28.20 -22.10 -5.30
C ASP A 230 27.85 -21.05 -4.22
N GLU A 231 28.24 -21.33 -2.97
CA GLU A 231 27.89 -20.49 -1.81
C GLU A 231 28.33 -19.03 -2.00
N ARG A 232 29.53 -18.80 -2.55
CA ARG A 232 30.06 -17.45 -2.80
C ARG A 232 29.23 -16.70 -3.85
N SER A 233 28.79 -17.39 -4.87
CA SER A 233 27.93 -16.83 -5.91
C SER A 233 26.56 -16.46 -5.34
N ALA A 234 25.98 -17.33 -4.50
CA ALA A 234 24.71 -17.06 -3.81
C ALA A 234 24.82 -15.86 -2.86
N GLU A 235 25.89 -15.79 -2.05
CA GLU A 235 26.15 -14.65 -1.15
C GLU A 235 26.27 -13.33 -1.92
N ALA A 236 27.07 -13.30 -2.97
CA ALA A 236 27.25 -12.11 -3.80
C ALA A 236 25.92 -11.63 -4.41
N ARG A 237 25.09 -12.56 -4.89
CA ARG A 237 23.78 -12.24 -5.44
C ARG A 237 22.79 -11.73 -4.39
N VAL A 238 22.73 -12.36 -3.22
CA VAL A 238 21.88 -11.90 -2.10
C VAL A 238 22.29 -10.48 -1.68
N ARG A 239 23.59 -10.23 -1.52
CA ARG A 239 24.12 -8.90 -1.18
C ARG A 239 23.71 -7.86 -2.23
N ALA A 240 23.87 -8.16 -3.52
CA ALA A 240 23.50 -7.25 -4.60
C ALA A 240 21.99 -6.92 -4.57
N LEU A 241 21.14 -7.94 -4.42
CA LEU A 241 19.67 -7.76 -4.35
C LEU A 241 19.24 -6.96 -3.13
N LEU A 242 19.83 -7.22 -1.96
CA LEU A 242 19.54 -6.48 -0.73
C LEU A 242 20.01 -5.02 -0.85
N THR A 243 21.20 -4.78 -1.41
CA THR A 243 21.72 -3.42 -1.63
C THR A 243 20.79 -2.62 -2.55
N GLU A 244 20.32 -3.22 -3.64
CA GLU A 244 19.36 -2.57 -4.54
C GLU A 244 18.03 -2.33 -3.86
N ALA A 245 17.52 -3.31 -3.10
CA ALA A 245 16.27 -3.19 -2.37
C ALA A 245 16.32 -2.07 -1.31
N VAL A 246 17.42 -1.93 -0.58
CA VAL A 246 17.63 -0.83 0.38
C VAL A 246 17.71 0.50 -0.37
N LYS A 247 18.54 0.59 -1.43
CA LYS A 247 18.71 1.81 -2.23
C LYS A 247 17.39 2.37 -2.75
N LYS A 248 16.50 1.53 -3.25
CA LYS A 248 15.18 1.92 -3.74
C LYS A 248 14.31 2.57 -2.65
N ARG A 249 14.50 2.20 -1.39
CA ARG A 249 13.71 2.68 -0.23
C ARG A 249 14.31 3.91 0.47
N LEU A 250 15.44 4.42 -0.01
CA LEU A 250 16.06 5.64 0.51
C LEU A 250 15.51 6.91 -0.14
N VAL A 251 14.47 6.80 -0.94
CA VAL A 251 13.83 7.94 -1.61
C VAL A 251 12.75 8.50 -0.71
N ALA A 252 13.00 9.69 -0.16
CA ALA A 252 12.02 10.47 0.62
C ALA A 252 12.41 11.95 0.58
N ASP A 253 11.42 12.82 0.74
CA ASP A 253 11.61 14.28 0.89
C ASP A 253 11.57 14.69 2.38
N VAL A 254 11.64 13.71 3.28
CA VAL A 254 11.71 13.86 4.74
C VAL A 254 12.91 13.10 5.29
N PRO A 255 13.40 13.42 6.50
CA PRO A 255 14.46 12.66 7.13
C PRO A 255 14.09 11.20 7.31
N LEU A 256 14.97 10.29 6.88
CA LEU A 256 14.81 8.86 7.02
C LEU A 256 15.52 8.33 8.26
N GLY A 257 14.97 7.26 8.83
CA GLY A 257 15.59 6.46 9.86
C GLY A 257 15.18 5.01 9.76
N ALA A 258 15.82 4.15 10.52
CA ALA A 258 15.53 2.72 10.54
C ALA A 258 15.30 2.20 11.95
N PHE A 259 14.36 1.27 12.12
CA PHE A 259 14.27 0.49 13.33
C PHE A 259 15.42 -0.51 13.39
N LEU A 260 16.10 -0.56 14.53
CA LEU A 260 17.25 -1.43 14.77
C LEU A 260 17.02 -2.26 16.05
N SER A 261 16.86 -3.55 15.90
CA SER A 261 16.76 -4.50 17.03
C SER A 261 18.12 -5.09 17.42
N GLY A 262 19.13 -4.97 16.52
CA GLY A 262 20.40 -5.68 16.67
C GLY A 262 20.34 -7.14 16.20
N GLY A 263 19.20 -7.61 15.69
CA GLY A 263 19.08 -8.88 14.97
C GLY A 263 19.76 -8.82 13.58
N VAL A 264 20.05 -9.98 13.01
CA VAL A 264 20.78 -10.11 11.74
C VAL A 264 20.15 -9.28 10.63
N ASP A 265 18.83 -9.38 10.43
CA ASP A 265 18.14 -8.72 9.33
C ASP A 265 18.20 -7.19 9.44
N SER A 266 17.87 -6.63 10.61
CA SER A 266 17.90 -5.18 10.84
C SER A 266 19.31 -4.62 10.75
N SER A 267 20.31 -5.39 11.22
CA SER A 267 21.72 -5.00 11.16
C SER A 267 22.25 -4.97 9.71
N ILE A 268 21.88 -5.94 8.88
CA ILE A 268 22.23 -5.93 7.45
C ILE A 268 21.60 -4.71 6.76
N VAL A 269 20.32 -4.43 7.01
CA VAL A 269 19.64 -3.28 6.40
C VAL A 269 20.31 -1.97 6.80
N VAL A 270 20.56 -1.74 8.10
CA VAL A 270 21.21 -0.52 8.60
C VAL A 270 22.66 -0.42 8.08
N GLY A 271 23.42 -1.53 8.07
CA GLY A 271 24.76 -1.56 7.50
C GLY A 271 24.81 -1.23 6.00
N LEU A 272 23.84 -1.68 5.22
CA LEU A 272 23.71 -1.29 3.81
C LEU A 272 23.27 0.17 3.66
N MET A 273 22.35 0.67 4.52
CA MET A 273 21.98 2.09 4.51
C MET A 273 23.18 2.98 4.75
N SER A 274 24.04 2.65 5.73
CA SER A 274 25.25 3.44 6.05
C SER A 274 26.26 3.49 4.89
N GLN A 275 26.30 2.48 4.02
CA GLN A 275 27.13 2.47 2.82
C GLN A 275 26.54 3.27 1.65
N LEU A 276 25.24 3.49 1.66
CA LEU A 276 24.48 4.14 0.57
C LEU A 276 24.17 5.61 0.84
N THR A 277 24.35 6.10 2.08
CA THR A 277 24.09 7.48 2.50
C THR A 277 25.39 8.16 2.89
N SER A 278 25.48 9.48 2.67
CA SER A 278 26.61 10.30 3.11
C SER A 278 26.49 10.74 4.57
N GLU A 279 25.26 10.74 5.11
CA GLU A 279 24.96 11.14 6.48
C GLU A 279 24.79 9.90 7.37
N PRO A 280 25.09 10.01 8.68
CA PRO A 280 24.85 8.93 9.61
C PRO A 280 23.39 8.47 9.63
N VAL A 281 23.15 7.16 9.60
CA VAL A 281 21.82 6.60 9.66
C VAL A 281 21.22 6.81 11.04
N ARG A 282 20.06 7.44 11.13
CA ARG A 282 19.30 7.55 12.37
C ARG A 282 18.62 6.22 12.67
N THR A 283 18.94 5.63 13.82
CA THR A 283 18.33 4.36 14.23
C THR A 283 17.44 4.54 15.46
N PHE A 284 16.40 3.73 15.54
CA PHE A 284 15.45 3.74 16.64
C PHE A 284 15.27 2.32 17.17
N SER A 285 15.26 2.16 18.49
CA SER A 285 15.06 0.87 19.15
C SER A 285 14.01 1.00 20.26
N ILE A 286 13.21 -0.04 20.44
CA ILE A 286 12.24 -0.12 21.52
C ILE A 286 12.85 -1.02 22.60
N GLY A 287 12.96 -0.52 23.84
CA GLY A 287 13.37 -1.26 25.02
C GLY A 287 12.19 -1.55 25.94
N PHE A 288 12.30 -2.57 26.74
CA PHE A 288 11.30 -2.96 27.72
C PHE A 288 11.90 -2.83 29.14
N ALA A 289 11.39 -1.86 29.90
CA ALA A 289 11.80 -1.71 31.29
C ALA A 289 11.26 -2.88 32.15
N GLY A 290 12.13 -3.54 32.88
CA GLY A 290 11.77 -4.54 33.88
C GLY A 290 11.96 -6.01 33.48
N ASP A 291 12.11 -6.34 32.20
CA ASP A 291 12.44 -7.71 31.78
C ASP A 291 13.57 -7.73 30.74
N PRO A 292 14.82 -8.03 31.19
CA PRO A 292 15.98 -8.08 30.28
C PRO A 292 15.88 -9.15 29.20
N ALA A 293 14.98 -10.14 29.31
CA ALA A 293 14.81 -11.19 28.30
C ALA A 293 14.16 -10.67 27.02
N PHE A 294 13.38 -9.56 27.12
CA PHE A 294 12.73 -8.92 25.99
C PHE A 294 13.40 -7.61 25.54
N ASP A 295 14.48 -7.19 26.23
CA ASP A 295 15.21 -5.98 25.90
C ASP A 295 16.41 -6.26 24.97
N GLU A 296 16.25 -5.94 23.70
CA GLU A 296 17.27 -6.08 22.66
C GLU A 296 18.13 -4.82 22.47
N THR A 297 17.91 -3.75 23.24
CA THR A 297 18.59 -2.44 23.05
C THR A 297 20.12 -2.53 23.14
N ARG A 298 20.67 -3.47 23.94
CA ARG A 298 22.11 -3.74 24.01
C ARG A 298 22.71 -4.16 22.66
N TYR A 299 21.99 -5.01 21.91
CA TYR A 299 22.44 -5.48 20.60
C TYR A 299 22.33 -4.36 19.53
N ALA A 300 21.24 -3.60 19.60
CA ALA A 300 21.08 -2.44 18.74
C ALA A 300 22.21 -1.43 18.93
N ARG A 301 22.64 -1.18 20.17
CA ARG A 301 23.77 -0.31 20.49
C ARG A 301 25.08 -0.80 19.89
N MET A 302 25.36 -2.09 20.01
CA MET A 302 26.59 -2.69 19.42
C MET A 302 26.67 -2.52 17.90
N VAL A 303 25.52 -2.49 17.22
CA VAL A 303 25.45 -2.29 15.76
C VAL A 303 25.54 -0.81 15.39
N SER A 304 25.07 0.10 16.25
CA SER A 304 25.04 1.54 15.99
C SER A 304 26.39 2.24 16.24
N GLU A 305 27.29 1.62 17.01
CA GLU A 305 28.68 2.05 17.24
C GLU A 305 29.60 1.67 16.07
#